data_f1975a99be9a603f2fef57a24a71b823
#
_entry.id   f1975a99be9a603f2fef57a24a71b823
#
_cell.length_a   1.000
_cell.length_b   1.000
_cell.length_c   1.000
_cell.angle_alpha   90.00
_cell.angle_beta   90.00
_cell.angle_gamma   90.00
#
_symmetry.space_group_name_H-M   'P 1'
#
loop_
_entity.id
_entity.type
_entity.pdbx_description
1 polymer ?
#
loop_
_entity_poly.entity_id
_entity_poly.type
_entity_poly.pdbx_seq_one_letter_code
_entity_poly.pdbx_strand_id
1 'polypeptide(L)'
;MKIERIDAWICHFPFPEPFKPSWVPGLASPANSCVIYRLVTDEGLEGYTAFIAFADEAKRPVNLMRAFLIGRDPTRPAEFRPIIEAAVRVLGLRVWFMEAAIFDLAAKAAGLPLYRYLGGARDKIPAYASFGEVREPNHRSLAS
;
A
#
# COMPACT_ATOMS: atom_id res chain seq x y z
N MET A 1 -17.34 -6.24 14.81
CA MET A 1 -16.75 -6.05 13.47
C MET A 1 -15.66 -7.07 13.23
N LYS A 2 -15.67 -7.73 12.09
CA LYS A 2 -14.66 -8.74 11.72
C LYS A 2 -14.30 -8.58 10.24
N ILE A 3 -13.07 -8.84 9.88
CA ILE A 3 -12.64 -8.89 8.47
C ILE A 3 -13.32 -10.09 7.81
N GLU A 4 -14.10 -9.85 6.76
CA GLU A 4 -14.86 -10.87 6.03
C GLU A 4 -14.19 -11.25 4.72
N ARG A 5 -13.61 -10.25 4.01
CA ARG A 5 -13.05 -10.45 2.67
C ARG A 5 -11.79 -9.63 2.43
N ILE A 6 -10.92 -10.18 1.60
CA ILE A 6 -9.75 -9.50 1.05
C ILE A 6 -9.84 -9.57 -0.47
N ASP A 7 -9.84 -8.41 -1.10
CA ASP A 7 -9.80 -8.23 -2.55
C ASP A 7 -8.44 -7.68 -2.98
N ALA A 8 -8.03 -7.96 -4.21
CA ALA A 8 -6.81 -7.40 -4.79
C ALA A 8 -7.00 -7.11 -6.29
N TRP A 9 -6.50 -5.96 -6.72
CA TRP A 9 -6.49 -5.53 -8.12
C TRP A 9 -5.08 -5.17 -8.55
N ILE A 10 -4.67 -5.68 -9.70
CA ILE A 10 -3.44 -5.27 -10.36
C ILE A 10 -3.77 -4.06 -11.22
N CYS A 11 -3.09 -2.96 -10.98
CA CYS A 11 -3.23 -1.71 -11.71
C CYS A 11 -1.98 -1.47 -12.53
N HIS A 12 -2.15 -1.23 -13.83
CA HIS A 12 -1.08 -0.86 -14.74
C HIS A 12 -1.22 0.60 -15.14
N PHE A 13 -0.14 1.35 -15.01
CA PHE A 13 -0.08 2.77 -15.36
C PHE A 13 0.96 2.94 -16.46
N PRO A 14 0.56 2.96 -17.75
CA PRO A 14 1.48 3.22 -18.83
C PRO A 14 2.02 4.64 -18.74
N PHE A 15 3.32 4.80 -18.96
CA PHE A 15 3.92 6.13 -19.07
C PHE A 15 3.78 6.66 -20.50
N PRO A 16 3.56 7.97 -20.70
CA PRO A 16 3.57 8.59 -22.04
C PRO A 16 4.90 8.34 -22.76
N GLU A 17 6.00 8.35 -22.01
CA GLU A 17 7.35 7.98 -22.43
C GLU A 17 7.95 7.03 -21.40
N PRO A 18 8.77 6.04 -21.79
CA PRO A 18 9.38 5.11 -20.86
C PRO A 18 10.18 5.86 -19.78
N PHE A 19 9.91 5.54 -18.52
CA PHE A 19 10.64 6.09 -17.38
C PHE A 19 12.03 5.45 -17.29
N LYS A 20 13.07 6.31 -17.21
CA LYS A 20 14.47 5.90 -17.13
C LYS A 20 15.04 6.35 -15.77
N PRO A 21 15.02 5.47 -14.75
CA PRO A 21 15.52 5.84 -13.44
C PRO A 21 17.01 6.12 -13.46
N SER A 22 17.43 7.24 -12.91
CA SER A 22 18.84 7.66 -12.87
C SER A 22 19.74 6.70 -12.05
N TRP A 23 19.15 5.92 -11.13
CA TRP A 23 19.86 4.97 -10.29
C TRP A 23 19.98 3.55 -10.87
N VAL A 24 19.36 3.28 -12.04
CA VAL A 24 19.49 1.99 -12.74
C VAL A 24 19.81 2.27 -14.22
N PRO A 25 21.10 2.47 -14.56
CA PRO A 25 21.50 2.73 -15.92
C PRO A 25 21.04 1.62 -16.88
N GLY A 26 20.47 2.03 -18.04
CA GLY A 26 20.00 1.11 -19.07
C GLY A 26 18.58 0.58 -18.87
N LEU A 27 17.96 0.78 -17.70
CA LEU A 27 16.55 0.43 -17.50
C LEU A 27 15.66 1.47 -18.17
N ALA A 28 14.67 1.02 -18.95
CA ALA A 28 13.57 1.83 -19.45
C ALA A 28 12.26 1.11 -19.15
N SER A 29 11.48 1.66 -18.25
CA SER A 29 10.19 1.08 -17.85
C SER A 29 9.05 1.75 -18.62
N PRO A 30 8.29 1.02 -19.45
CA PRO A 30 7.17 1.60 -20.21
C PRO A 30 5.93 1.87 -19.36
N ALA A 31 5.85 1.26 -18.18
CA ALA A 31 4.71 1.39 -17.27
C ALA A 31 5.14 1.18 -15.83
N ASN A 32 4.35 1.68 -14.90
CA ASN A 32 4.39 1.27 -13.52
C ASN A 32 3.21 0.34 -13.20
N SER A 33 3.39 -0.54 -12.24
CA SER A 33 2.34 -1.45 -11.78
C SER A 33 2.29 -1.46 -10.27
N CYS A 34 1.09 -1.47 -9.72
CA CYS A 34 0.87 -1.69 -8.31
C CYS A 34 -0.29 -2.66 -8.08
N VAL A 35 -0.34 -3.24 -6.91
CA VAL A 35 -1.52 -3.98 -6.45
C VAL A 35 -2.20 -3.17 -5.37
N ILE A 36 -3.49 -2.94 -5.54
CA ILE A 36 -4.35 -2.36 -4.51
C ILE A 36 -5.02 -3.53 -3.78
N TYR A 37 -4.94 -3.52 -2.47
CA TYR A 37 -5.62 -4.49 -1.59
C TYR A 37 -6.72 -3.77 -0.81
N ARG A 38 -7.87 -4.44 -0.70
CA ARG A 38 -9.00 -3.99 0.10
C ARG A 38 -9.36 -5.07 1.11
N LEU A 39 -9.44 -4.70 2.36
CA LEU A 39 -10.03 -5.50 3.42
C LEU A 39 -11.45 -4.99 3.66
N VAL A 40 -12.43 -5.89 3.67
CA VAL A 40 -13.85 -5.56 3.91
C VAL A 40 -14.29 -6.25 5.18
N THR A 41 -15.02 -5.53 6.03
CA THR A 41 -15.60 -6.07 7.26
C THR A 41 -17.03 -6.53 7.06
N ASP A 42 -17.53 -7.37 7.96
CA ASP A 42 -18.93 -7.81 8.04
C ASP A 42 -19.94 -6.67 8.27
N GLU A 43 -19.44 -5.49 8.66
CA GLU A 43 -20.24 -4.26 8.83
C GLU A 43 -20.11 -3.31 7.60
N GLY A 44 -19.43 -3.75 6.53
CA GLY A 44 -19.26 -2.99 5.30
C GLY A 44 -18.18 -1.94 5.32
N LEU A 45 -17.37 -1.83 6.39
CA LEU A 45 -16.26 -0.91 6.44
C LEU A 45 -15.10 -1.45 5.58
N GLU A 46 -14.43 -0.57 4.86
CA GLU A 46 -13.36 -0.91 3.93
C GLU A 46 -12.03 -0.24 4.31
N GLY A 47 -10.96 -1.05 4.35
CA GLY A 47 -9.59 -0.56 4.53
C GLY A 47 -8.72 -0.86 3.32
N TYR A 48 -7.85 0.07 2.96
CA TYR A 48 -7.08 0.00 1.73
C TYR A 48 -5.58 0.09 1.99
N THR A 49 -4.84 -0.61 1.14
CA THR A 49 -3.39 -0.44 0.99
C THR A 49 -2.98 -0.71 -0.44
N ALA A 50 -1.81 -0.24 -0.82
CA ALA A 50 -1.22 -0.54 -2.11
C ALA A 50 0.24 -0.92 -1.96
N PHE A 51 0.72 -1.77 -2.86
CA PHE A 51 2.12 -2.15 -2.92
C PHE A 51 2.59 -2.30 -4.36
N ILE A 52 3.85 -1.95 -4.61
CA ILE A 52 4.49 -2.24 -5.90
C ILE A 52 4.70 -3.75 -5.96
N ALA A 53 4.03 -4.42 -6.89
CA ALA A 53 4.16 -5.85 -7.09
C ALA A 53 4.51 -6.16 -8.53
N PHE A 54 5.30 -7.19 -8.72
CA PHE A 54 5.39 -7.86 -10.01
C PHE A 54 4.05 -8.57 -10.23
N ALA A 55 3.46 -8.41 -11.40
CA ALA A 55 2.08 -8.75 -11.71
C ALA A 55 1.60 -10.15 -11.25
N ASP A 56 2.49 -11.13 -11.23
CA ASP A 56 2.16 -12.52 -10.89
C ASP A 56 2.10 -12.81 -9.37
N GLU A 57 2.59 -11.89 -8.53
CA GLU A 57 2.69 -12.11 -7.08
C GLU A 57 1.46 -11.61 -6.30
N ALA A 58 0.52 -10.91 -6.95
CA ALA A 58 -0.60 -10.25 -6.26
C ALA A 58 -1.53 -11.22 -5.52
N LYS A 59 -1.76 -12.39 -6.09
CA LYS A 59 -2.69 -13.38 -5.52
C LYS A 59 -2.11 -14.15 -4.35
N ARG A 60 -0.80 -14.36 -4.33
CA ARG A 60 -0.13 -15.17 -3.31
C ARG A 60 -0.24 -14.55 -1.91
N PRO A 61 0.04 -13.25 -1.70
CA PRO A 61 -0.18 -12.62 -0.41
C PRO A 61 -1.63 -12.70 0.07
N VAL A 62 -2.61 -12.51 -0.84
CA VAL A 62 -4.04 -12.60 -0.49
C VAL A 62 -4.40 -13.97 0.03
N ASN A 63 -4.05 -15.03 -0.73
CA ASN A 63 -4.41 -16.39 -0.36
C ASN A 63 -3.81 -16.82 0.98
N LEU A 64 -2.58 -16.41 1.25
CA LEU A 64 -1.90 -16.73 2.49
C LEU A 64 -2.45 -15.90 3.66
N MET A 65 -2.67 -14.61 3.46
CA MET A 65 -3.17 -13.75 4.52
C MET A 65 -4.64 -13.99 4.88
N ARG A 66 -5.43 -14.57 3.98
CA ARG A 66 -6.82 -14.97 4.29
C ARG A 66 -6.91 -15.82 5.55
N ALA A 67 -6.08 -16.83 5.68
CA ALA A 67 -6.10 -17.74 6.85
C ALA A 67 -5.80 -17.02 8.17
N PHE A 68 -5.10 -15.91 8.11
CA PHE A 68 -4.66 -15.18 9.30
C PHE A 68 -5.50 -13.95 9.61
N LEU A 69 -6.17 -13.36 8.63
CA LEU A 69 -6.89 -12.10 8.81
C LEU A 69 -8.41 -12.27 8.87
N ILE A 70 -8.98 -13.22 8.13
CA ILE A 70 -10.44 -13.43 8.10
C ILE A 70 -10.96 -13.82 9.48
N GLY A 71 -12.09 -13.22 9.86
CA GLY A 71 -12.76 -13.42 11.14
C GLY A 71 -12.16 -12.65 12.32
N ARG A 72 -11.05 -11.93 12.15
CA ARG A 72 -10.43 -11.11 13.19
C ARG A 72 -11.00 -9.70 13.23
N ASP A 73 -10.94 -9.11 14.42
CA ASP A 73 -11.40 -7.75 14.67
C ASP A 73 -10.29 -6.72 14.33
N PRO A 74 -10.47 -5.90 13.28
CA PRO A 74 -9.47 -4.91 12.88
C PRO A 74 -9.37 -3.71 13.83
N THR A 75 -10.29 -3.53 14.78
CA THR A 75 -10.20 -2.44 15.79
C THR A 75 -9.06 -2.64 16.79
N ARG A 76 -8.41 -3.80 16.75
CA ARG A 76 -7.27 -4.17 17.61
C ARG A 76 -6.01 -4.39 16.78
N PRO A 77 -5.48 -3.37 16.09
CA PRO A 77 -4.41 -3.53 15.10
C PRO A 77 -3.12 -4.12 15.68
N ALA A 78 -2.84 -3.90 16.96
CA ALA A 78 -1.65 -4.44 17.61
C ALA A 78 -1.62 -6.00 17.63
N GLU A 79 -2.77 -6.66 17.58
CA GLU A 79 -2.86 -8.12 17.57
C GLU A 79 -2.42 -8.73 16.21
N PHE A 80 -2.41 -7.95 15.14
CA PHE A 80 -2.00 -8.41 13.81
C PHE A 80 -0.51 -8.38 13.60
N ARG A 81 0.22 -7.54 14.33
CA ARG A 81 1.66 -7.38 14.14
C ARG A 81 2.45 -8.68 14.28
N PRO A 82 2.27 -9.51 15.32
CA PRO A 82 2.96 -10.79 15.43
C PRO A 82 2.66 -11.73 14.27
N ILE A 83 1.44 -11.69 13.75
CA ILE A 83 0.99 -12.52 12.62
C ILE A 83 1.71 -12.09 11.35
N ILE A 84 1.75 -10.79 11.07
CA ILE A 84 2.43 -10.22 9.90
C ILE A 84 3.93 -10.48 9.97
N GLU A 85 4.54 -10.29 11.13
CA GLU A 85 5.96 -10.57 11.35
C GLU A 85 6.30 -12.06 11.16
N ALA A 86 5.44 -12.94 11.63
CA ALA A 86 5.60 -14.38 11.41
C ALA A 86 5.48 -14.75 9.92
N ALA A 87 4.51 -14.18 9.20
CA ALA A 87 4.35 -14.39 7.76
C ALA A 87 5.57 -13.90 6.98
N VAL A 88 6.10 -12.74 7.32
CA VAL A 88 7.34 -12.21 6.69
C VAL A 88 8.54 -13.11 6.98
N ARG A 89 8.72 -13.54 8.23
CA ARG A 89 9.90 -14.30 8.66
C ARG A 89 9.88 -15.75 8.19
N VAL A 90 8.74 -16.42 8.35
CA VAL A 90 8.61 -17.88 8.09
C VAL A 90 8.32 -18.16 6.64
N LEU A 91 7.48 -17.38 6.00
CA LEU A 91 7.02 -17.60 4.64
C LEU A 91 7.81 -16.80 3.59
N GLY A 92 8.72 -15.93 4.02
CA GLY A 92 9.49 -15.05 3.12
C GLY A 92 8.61 -14.06 2.35
N LEU A 93 7.40 -13.78 2.84
CA LEU A 93 6.43 -12.95 2.15
C LEU A 93 6.54 -11.50 2.57
N ARG A 94 6.55 -10.61 1.61
CA ARG A 94 6.45 -9.17 1.84
C ARG A 94 4.99 -8.77 2.04
N VAL A 95 4.42 -9.06 3.23
CA VAL A 95 3.00 -8.79 3.56
C VAL A 95 2.81 -7.66 4.59
N TRP A 96 3.89 -7.00 4.99
CA TRP A 96 3.88 -5.90 5.96
C TRP A 96 2.93 -4.75 5.55
N PHE A 97 2.71 -4.55 4.26
CA PHE A 97 1.79 -3.54 3.75
C PHE A 97 0.32 -3.80 4.17
N MET A 98 -0.06 -5.05 4.49
CA MET A 98 -1.41 -5.37 4.99
C MET A 98 -1.71 -4.70 6.33
N GLU A 99 -0.69 -4.42 7.14
CA GLU A 99 -0.83 -3.68 8.39
C GLU A 99 -1.42 -2.27 8.15
N ALA A 100 -1.05 -1.62 7.05
CA ALA A 100 -1.61 -0.31 6.70
C ALA A 100 -3.13 -0.36 6.46
N ALA A 101 -3.64 -1.40 5.78
CA ALA A 101 -5.09 -1.56 5.59
C ALA A 101 -5.83 -1.87 6.90
N ILE A 102 -5.19 -2.59 7.83
CA ILE A 102 -5.76 -2.87 9.16
C ILE A 102 -5.85 -1.57 9.97
N PHE A 103 -4.80 -0.75 9.97
CA PHE A 103 -4.82 0.57 10.63
C PHE A 103 -5.82 1.53 9.97
N ASP A 104 -6.00 1.47 8.64
CA ASP A 104 -7.03 2.25 7.94
C ASP A 104 -8.44 1.86 8.40
N LEU A 105 -8.73 0.56 8.55
CA LEU A 105 -9.97 0.07 9.15
C LEU A 105 -10.15 0.54 10.59
N ALA A 106 -9.12 0.39 11.41
CA ALA A 106 -9.18 0.79 12.82
C ALA A 106 -9.46 2.30 12.99
N ALA A 107 -8.80 3.13 12.17
CA ALA A 107 -9.00 4.56 12.17
C ALA A 107 -10.41 4.95 11.72
N LYS A 108 -10.92 4.32 10.65
CA LYS A 108 -12.29 4.53 10.16
C LYS A 108 -13.34 4.08 11.18
N ALA A 109 -13.12 2.94 11.83
CA ALA A 109 -13.99 2.46 12.90
C ALA A 109 -14.05 3.42 14.10
N ALA A 110 -12.92 4.10 14.38
CA ALA A 110 -12.85 5.14 15.41
C ALA A 110 -13.40 6.51 14.95
N GLY A 111 -13.81 6.66 13.69
CA GLY A 111 -14.26 7.94 13.12
C GLY A 111 -13.14 8.97 12.98
N LEU A 112 -11.88 8.54 12.92
CA LEU A 112 -10.71 9.39 12.89
C LEU A 112 -9.93 9.23 11.58
N PRO A 113 -9.31 10.30 11.06
CA PRO A 113 -8.30 10.16 10.03
C PRO A 113 -7.08 9.41 10.60
N LEU A 114 -6.43 8.60 9.77
CA LEU A 114 -5.34 7.69 10.20
C LEU A 114 -4.24 8.39 10.99
N TYR A 115 -3.82 9.58 10.57
CA TYR A 115 -2.76 10.31 11.28
C TYR A 115 -3.15 10.71 12.71
N ARG A 116 -4.43 11.03 12.94
CA ARG A 116 -4.98 11.31 14.29
C ARG A 116 -5.06 10.04 15.12
N TYR A 117 -5.52 8.95 14.51
CA TYR A 117 -5.60 7.65 15.17
C TYR A 117 -4.21 7.17 15.64
N LEU A 118 -3.16 7.45 14.87
CA LEU A 118 -1.77 7.15 15.22
C LEU A 118 -1.13 8.17 16.20
N GLY A 119 -1.88 9.12 16.72
CA GLY A 119 -1.37 10.13 17.64
C GLY A 119 -0.60 11.25 16.97
N GLY A 120 -0.89 11.56 15.70
CA GLY A 120 -0.21 12.57 14.90
C GLY A 120 -0.18 13.96 15.57
N ALA A 121 1.01 14.50 15.71
CA ALA A 121 1.27 15.77 16.38
C ALA A 121 1.22 17.00 15.44
N ARG A 122 1.13 16.76 14.12
CA ARG A 122 1.20 17.83 13.12
C ARG A 122 0.10 17.70 12.09
N ASP A 123 -0.59 18.80 11.78
CA ASP A 123 -1.60 18.87 10.70
C ASP A 123 -0.93 19.09 9.32
N LYS A 124 0.30 19.58 9.29
CA LYS A 124 1.07 19.82 8.08
C LYS A 124 2.51 19.36 8.29
N ILE A 125 3.08 18.70 7.27
CA ILE A 125 4.47 18.28 7.23
C ILE A 125 5.16 18.92 6.01
N PRO A 126 6.43 19.36 6.13
CA PRO A 126 7.21 19.75 4.98
C PRO A 126 7.34 18.60 3.99
N ALA A 127 7.19 18.88 2.72
CA ALA A 127 7.38 17.92 1.66
C ALA A 127 8.40 18.43 0.63
N TYR A 128 9.08 17.53 -0.05
CA TYR A 128 9.92 17.83 -1.19
C TYR A 128 9.48 17.03 -2.40
N ALA A 129 9.67 17.59 -3.60
CA ALA A 129 9.45 16.85 -4.83
C ALA A 129 10.69 15.98 -5.11
N SER A 130 10.49 14.67 -5.27
CA SER A 130 11.54 13.74 -5.64
C SER A 130 11.39 13.38 -7.12
N PHE A 131 12.44 13.63 -7.90
CA PHE A 131 12.49 13.31 -9.31
C PHE A 131 13.38 12.08 -9.52
N GLY A 132 12.83 11.03 -10.10
CA GLY A 132 13.56 9.78 -10.37
C GLY A 132 14.29 9.78 -11.71
N GLU A 133 14.07 10.77 -12.55
CA GLU A 133 14.70 10.91 -13.86
C GLU A 133 15.29 12.30 -14.01
N VAL A 134 16.57 12.37 -14.37
CA VAL A 134 17.20 13.64 -14.74
C VAL A 134 16.99 13.81 -16.25
N ARG A 135 16.06 14.68 -16.62
CA ARG A 135 15.86 15.13 -18.00
C ARG A 135 16.63 16.42 -18.21
N GLU A 136 17.14 16.64 -19.40
CA GLU A 136 17.64 17.96 -19.74
C GLU A 136 16.55 19.01 -19.51
N PRO A 137 16.88 20.17 -18.92
CA PRO A 137 15.86 21.13 -18.53
C PRO A 137 15.13 21.63 -19.77
N ASN A 138 13.90 21.20 -19.94
CA ASN A 138 13.01 21.80 -20.93
C ASN A 138 12.51 23.10 -20.33
N HIS A 139 13.15 24.21 -20.63
CA HIS A 139 12.90 25.55 -20.08
C HIS A 139 11.46 26.08 -20.27
N ARG A 140 10.54 25.26 -20.81
CA ARG A 140 9.15 25.65 -21.08
C ARG A 140 8.13 25.23 -20.01
N SER A 141 8.49 24.46 -18.98
CA SER A 141 7.51 23.88 -18.05
C SER A 141 7.44 24.53 -16.67
N LEU A 142 8.17 25.60 -16.41
CA LEU A 142 8.16 26.29 -15.11
C LEU A 142 7.59 27.72 -15.15
N ALA A 143 6.93 28.09 -16.24
CA ALA A 143 6.28 29.40 -16.39
C ALA A 143 4.77 29.20 -16.65
N SER A 144 4.03 28.86 -15.60
CA SER A 144 2.57 29.10 -15.50
C SER A 144 2.14 29.00 -14.05
#